data_3d364df8788b1d5660456539d8e4c0d9
#
_entry.id   3d364df8788b1d5660456539d8e4c0d9
#
_cell.length_a   1.000
_cell.length_b   1.000
_cell.length_c   1.000
_cell.angle_alpha   90.00
_cell.angle_beta   90.00
_cell.angle_gamma   90.00
#
_symmetry.space_group_name_H-M   'P 1'
#
loop_
_entity.id
_entity.type
_entity.pdbx_description
1 polymer ?
#
loop_
_entity_poly.entity_id
_entity_poly.type
_entity_poly.pdbx_seq_one_letter_code
_entity_poly.pdbx_strand_id
1 'polypeptide(L)'
;YKDATNYRRGFYVGDNFRSLTVRDEIEVDKNSEIYWFMHTEQNVQKIDDKTVVLSSGGKSVTLTFDTDAADSELSIMDAKPLPTSPEGKGQNANSGVRKVAVRLSGSGRINLSVRIAEFGGSPSMQSIDSWTAPQKTQVTENNENYGFTVSMQGIADRELSYVPVIDSSVLPQFSVKASGEGMTAELIRSDSLETANLVRVYNTDKSRYKLFVLPYNTTVGIKEIVYDEVPIADYSVSSEPESANIGANMFDGDFSTRWTTLNTGETAIFDLGASKDIDGIAAGFWKSDTRRYSFDILTSADGTNWATAGSFQSGLSPEDYQVFKFRANCRYIKFVGKGNTANVNSNVLEFRAVRMKEEFR
;
A
#
# COMPACT_ATOMS: atom_id res chain seq x y z
N TYR A 1 -1.29 -44.50 8.45
CA TYR A 1 -0.84 -44.84 7.07
C TYR A 1 -0.80 -46.36 6.91
N LYS A 2 -1.82 -46.92 6.24
CA LYS A 2 -2.00 -48.38 6.17
C LYS A 2 -0.99 -49.06 5.26
N ASP A 3 -0.43 -48.34 4.31
CA ASP A 3 0.48 -48.86 3.29
C ASP A 3 1.92 -48.30 3.43
N ALA A 4 2.20 -47.44 4.42
CA ALA A 4 3.52 -46.93 4.68
C ALA A 4 4.26 -47.86 5.64
N THR A 5 5.44 -48.32 5.24
CA THR A 5 6.35 -49.15 6.09
C THR A 5 7.27 -48.29 6.95
N ASN A 6 7.55 -47.07 6.49
CA ASN A 6 8.33 -46.09 7.23
C ASN A 6 7.83 -44.69 6.95
N TYR A 7 7.87 -43.80 7.94
CA TYR A 7 7.52 -42.40 7.81
C TYR A 7 8.35 -41.58 8.80
N ARG A 8 9.02 -40.55 8.25
CA ARG A 8 9.73 -39.55 9.06
C ARG A 8 9.36 -38.18 8.62
N ARG A 9 9.14 -37.25 9.54
CA ARG A 9 8.99 -35.82 9.31
C ARG A 9 10.03 -35.04 10.07
N GLY A 10 10.73 -34.17 9.38
CA GLY A 10 11.67 -33.21 9.94
C GLY A 10 11.20 -31.79 9.74
N PHE A 11 11.62 -30.94 10.67
CA PHE A 11 11.45 -29.48 10.59
C PHE A 11 12.81 -28.82 10.69
N TYR A 12 13.17 -28.01 9.70
CA TYR A 12 14.43 -27.29 9.68
C TYR A 12 14.18 -25.79 9.58
N VAL A 13 14.71 -25.02 10.52
CA VAL A 13 14.65 -23.55 10.49
C VAL A 13 15.95 -23.04 9.89
N GLY A 14 15.87 -22.44 8.71
CA GLY A 14 16.99 -21.95 7.92
C GLY A 14 16.98 -20.43 7.71
N ASP A 15 17.86 -19.96 6.84
CA ASP A 15 17.96 -18.56 6.41
C ASP A 15 17.98 -17.57 7.60
N ASN A 16 18.80 -17.84 8.62
CA ASN A 16 18.82 -17.06 9.87
C ASN A 16 17.46 -16.95 10.56
N PHE A 17 16.73 -18.06 10.63
CA PHE A 17 15.39 -18.16 11.22
C PHE A 17 14.28 -17.45 10.41
N ARG A 18 14.50 -17.21 9.11
CA ARG A 18 13.50 -16.60 8.20
C ARG A 18 12.82 -17.63 7.29
N SER A 19 13.18 -18.90 7.37
CA SER A 19 12.51 -19.97 6.63
C SER A 19 12.29 -21.19 7.50
N LEU A 20 11.23 -21.93 7.18
CA LEU A 20 10.92 -23.23 7.75
C LEU A 20 10.83 -24.22 6.59
N THR A 21 11.59 -25.31 6.66
CA THR A 21 11.44 -26.46 5.75
C THR A 21 10.81 -27.61 6.51
N VAL A 22 9.72 -28.13 5.97
CA VAL A 22 9.09 -29.39 6.40
C VAL A 22 9.50 -30.45 5.40
N ARG A 23 10.16 -31.50 5.87
CA ARG A 23 10.62 -32.62 5.06
C ARG A 23 9.91 -33.89 5.49
N ASP A 24 9.26 -34.56 4.55
CA ASP A 24 8.69 -35.88 4.71
C ASP A 24 9.50 -36.91 3.92
N GLU A 25 9.89 -37.99 4.56
CA GLU A 25 10.51 -39.15 3.96
C GLU A 25 9.62 -40.36 4.26
N ILE A 26 9.03 -40.93 3.20
CA ILE A 26 7.98 -41.92 3.28
C ILE A 26 8.42 -43.15 2.48
N GLU A 27 8.17 -44.34 3.00
CA GLU A 27 8.43 -45.59 2.32
C GLU A 27 7.15 -46.39 2.24
N VAL A 28 6.77 -46.82 1.04
CA VAL A 28 5.55 -47.58 0.76
C VAL A 28 5.87 -48.84 -0.03
N ASP A 29 5.22 -49.97 0.30
CA ASP A 29 5.47 -51.27 -0.34
C ASP A 29 4.87 -51.38 -1.74
N LYS A 30 3.86 -50.59 -2.02
CA LYS A 30 3.10 -50.61 -3.29
C LYS A 30 2.79 -49.21 -3.76
N ASN A 31 2.32 -49.08 -4.99
CA ASN A 31 1.82 -47.81 -5.49
C ASN A 31 0.71 -47.27 -4.57
N SER A 32 0.99 -46.17 -3.91
CA SER A 32 0.13 -45.57 -2.89
C SER A 32 -0.11 -44.11 -3.21
N GLU A 33 -1.24 -43.58 -2.78
CA GLU A 33 -1.60 -42.19 -2.86
C GLU A 33 -1.47 -41.55 -1.47
N ILE A 34 -0.71 -40.49 -1.36
CA ILE A 34 -0.37 -39.80 -0.12
C ILE A 34 -0.79 -38.35 -0.23
N TYR A 35 -1.39 -37.80 0.81
CA TYR A 35 -1.77 -36.40 0.88
C TYR A 35 -1.03 -35.71 2.01
N TRP A 36 -0.37 -34.61 1.69
CA TRP A 36 0.13 -33.63 2.64
C TRP A 36 -0.84 -32.46 2.71
N PHE A 37 -1.21 -32.02 3.92
CA PHE A 37 -2.15 -30.93 4.12
C PHE A 37 -1.61 -29.87 5.04
N MET A 38 -1.87 -28.60 4.70
CA MET A 38 -1.75 -27.47 5.60
C MET A 38 -3.06 -26.69 5.62
N HIS A 39 -3.63 -26.46 6.80
CA HIS A 39 -4.85 -25.69 6.99
C HIS A 39 -4.49 -24.23 7.31
N THR A 40 -5.27 -23.30 6.79
CA THR A 40 -5.07 -21.87 7.02
C THR A 40 -6.38 -21.10 6.88
N GLU A 41 -6.54 -20.04 7.67
CA GLU A 41 -7.59 -19.03 7.54
C GLU A 41 -7.16 -17.84 6.67
N GLN A 42 -5.91 -17.83 6.21
CA GLN A 42 -5.35 -16.76 5.41
C GLN A 42 -5.80 -16.84 3.95
N ASN A 43 -5.70 -15.74 3.20
CA ASN A 43 -5.86 -15.78 1.77
C ASN A 43 -4.81 -16.68 1.15
N VAL A 44 -5.25 -17.62 0.30
CA VAL A 44 -4.39 -18.61 -0.36
C VAL A 44 -4.50 -18.45 -1.86
N GLN A 45 -3.38 -18.33 -2.55
CA GLN A 45 -3.34 -18.25 -4.00
C GLN A 45 -2.26 -19.20 -4.56
N LYS A 46 -2.67 -20.09 -5.47
CA LYS A 46 -1.75 -20.94 -6.23
C LYS A 46 -1.12 -20.11 -7.34
N ILE A 47 0.21 -20.15 -7.42
CA ILE A 47 1.01 -19.40 -8.40
C ILE A 47 1.33 -20.27 -9.60
N ASP A 48 1.81 -21.47 -9.31
CA ASP A 48 2.16 -22.52 -10.27
C ASP A 48 2.00 -23.89 -9.59
N ASP A 49 2.44 -24.96 -10.24
CA ASP A 49 2.26 -26.31 -9.72
C ASP A 49 3.15 -26.65 -8.51
N LYS A 50 4.06 -25.76 -8.13
CA LYS A 50 4.96 -25.93 -6.99
C LYS A 50 4.92 -24.80 -5.98
N THR A 51 4.11 -23.76 -6.20
CA THR A 51 4.16 -22.54 -5.42
C THR A 51 2.77 -22.05 -5.01
N VAL A 52 2.64 -21.74 -3.73
CA VAL A 52 1.47 -21.08 -3.14
C VAL A 52 1.93 -19.84 -2.37
N VAL A 53 1.15 -18.77 -2.41
CA VAL A 53 1.32 -17.63 -1.51
C VAL A 53 0.17 -17.59 -0.50
N LEU A 54 0.52 -17.35 0.75
CA LEU A 54 -0.42 -17.00 1.81
C LEU A 54 -0.28 -15.52 2.11
N SER A 55 -1.40 -14.83 2.28
CA SER A 55 -1.37 -13.39 2.59
C SER A 55 -2.42 -12.98 3.62
N SER A 56 -2.05 -12.00 4.46
CA SER A 56 -2.92 -11.39 5.45
C SER A 56 -2.35 -10.04 5.87
N GLY A 57 -3.22 -9.00 5.98
CA GLY A 57 -2.83 -7.69 6.49
C GLY A 57 -1.64 -7.05 5.77
N GLY A 58 -1.55 -7.21 4.44
CA GLY A 58 -0.44 -6.67 3.63
C GLY A 58 0.89 -7.43 3.74
N LYS A 59 0.93 -8.53 4.49
CA LYS A 59 2.09 -9.43 4.59
C LYS A 59 1.84 -10.70 3.79
N SER A 60 2.90 -11.31 3.28
CA SER A 60 2.84 -12.58 2.57
C SER A 60 3.97 -13.51 2.93
N VAL A 61 3.72 -14.80 2.81
CA VAL A 61 4.73 -15.86 2.82
C VAL A 61 4.53 -16.78 1.63
N THR A 62 5.63 -17.27 1.09
CA THR A 62 5.65 -18.19 -0.04
C THR A 62 5.88 -19.61 0.46
N LEU A 63 5.03 -20.54 0.01
CA LEU A 63 5.22 -21.97 0.16
C LEU A 63 5.71 -22.51 -1.16
N THR A 64 6.86 -23.18 -1.16
CA THR A 64 7.39 -23.87 -2.33
C THR A 64 7.52 -25.35 -2.04
N PHE A 65 7.18 -26.18 -3.00
CA PHE A 65 7.10 -27.63 -2.88
C PHE A 65 8.10 -28.29 -3.84
N ASP A 66 8.75 -29.31 -3.38
CA ASP A 66 9.54 -30.20 -4.24
C ASP A 66 9.41 -31.65 -3.76
N THR A 67 9.39 -32.60 -4.73
CA THR A 67 9.18 -34.01 -4.48
C THR A 67 9.82 -34.86 -5.56
N ASP A 68 10.22 -36.06 -5.18
CA ASP A 68 10.67 -37.13 -6.10
C ASP A 68 9.57 -38.19 -6.35
N ALA A 69 8.32 -37.94 -5.93
CA ALA A 69 7.20 -38.78 -6.27
C ALA A 69 7.02 -38.90 -7.80
N ALA A 70 6.54 -40.06 -8.27
CA ALA A 70 6.31 -40.31 -9.69
C ALA A 70 5.26 -39.38 -10.29
N ASP A 71 4.26 -38.97 -9.47
CA ASP A 71 3.27 -38.00 -9.82
C ASP A 71 2.92 -37.15 -8.59
N SER A 72 2.64 -35.87 -8.81
CA SER A 72 2.25 -34.93 -7.74
C SER A 72 1.29 -33.87 -8.26
N GLU A 73 0.40 -33.41 -7.39
CA GLU A 73 -0.57 -32.37 -7.69
C GLU A 73 -0.73 -31.43 -6.50
N LEU A 74 -0.56 -30.13 -6.73
CA LEU A 74 -0.84 -29.07 -5.79
C LEU A 74 -2.24 -28.50 -6.02
N SER A 75 -3.08 -28.52 -4.98
CA SER A 75 -4.44 -27.99 -5.03
C SER A 75 -4.79 -27.16 -3.78
N ILE A 76 -5.79 -26.29 -3.92
CA ILE A 76 -6.37 -25.53 -2.82
C ILE A 76 -7.83 -25.89 -2.72
N MET A 77 -8.26 -26.36 -1.55
CA MET A 77 -9.63 -26.83 -1.31
C MET A 77 -10.17 -26.33 0.02
N ASP A 78 -11.48 -26.44 0.20
CA ASP A 78 -12.11 -26.18 1.50
C ASP A 78 -11.63 -27.22 2.52
N ALA A 79 -11.47 -26.77 3.79
CA ALA A 79 -11.06 -27.67 4.88
C ALA A 79 -12.18 -28.59 5.37
N LYS A 80 -13.06 -29.03 4.47
CA LYS A 80 -14.06 -30.05 4.77
C LYS A 80 -13.42 -31.43 4.92
N PRO A 81 -14.00 -32.33 5.72
CA PRO A 81 -13.60 -33.73 5.74
C PRO A 81 -13.60 -34.34 4.34
N LEU A 82 -12.65 -35.23 4.06
CA LEU A 82 -12.70 -36.00 2.80
C LEU A 82 -13.92 -36.93 2.80
N PRO A 83 -14.44 -37.27 1.62
CA PRO A 83 -15.59 -38.24 1.52
C PRO A 83 -15.35 -39.57 2.21
N THR A 84 -14.07 -39.95 2.37
CA THR A 84 -13.63 -41.16 3.05
C THR A 84 -13.39 -41.00 4.54
N SER A 85 -13.52 -39.76 5.08
CA SER A 85 -13.33 -39.50 6.51
C SER A 85 -14.56 -39.95 7.29
N PRO A 86 -14.40 -40.54 8.50
CA PRO A 86 -15.51 -40.85 9.38
C PRO A 86 -16.28 -39.59 9.75
N GLU A 87 -17.60 -39.61 9.67
CA GLU A 87 -18.45 -38.54 10.20
C GLU A 87 -18.55 -38.67 11.71
N GLY A 88 -17.91 -37.75 12.44
CA GLY A 88 -17.95 -37.65 13.90
C GLY A 88 -18.98 -36.63 14.39
N LYS A 89 -19.75 -36.97 15.45
CA LYS A 89 -20.58 -35.98 16.16
C LYS A 89 -19.71 -34.87 16.73
N GLY A 90 -20.03 -33.61 16.41
CA GLY A 90 -19.35 -32.42 16.95
C GLY A 90 -18.10 -32.01 16.15
N GLN A 91 -17.91 -32.48 14.92
CA GLN A 91 -16.87 -31.94 14.05
C GLN A 91 -17.16 -30.48 13.69
N ASN A 92 -16.12 -29.64 13.76
CA ASN A 92 -16.20 -28.27 13.28
C ASN A 92 -16.33 -28.29 11.76
N ALA A 93 -17.24 -27.46 11.22
CA ALA A 93 -17.45 -27.30 9.79
C ALA A 93 -16.24 -26.66 9.08
N ASN A 94 -15.28 -26.07 9.81
CA ASN A 94 -14.11 -25.35 9.31
C ASN A 94 -14.48 -24.29 8.24
N SER A 95 -15.60 -23.61 8.44
CA SER A 95 -16.03 -22.53 7.55
C SER A 95 -14.96 -21.45 7.48
N GLY A 96 -14.57 -21.05 6.23
CA GLY A 96 -13.52 -20.05 6.01
C GLY A 96 -12.09 -20.59 6.10
N VAL A 97 -11.89 -21.86 6.53
CA VAL A 97 -10.58 -22.49 6.52
C VAL A 97 -10.30 -23.13 5.16
N ARG A 98 -9.13 -22.86 4.60
CA ARG A 98 -8.65 -23.47 3.34
C ARG A 98 -7.60 -24.55 3.66
N LYS A 99 -7.52 -25.53 2.78
CA LYS A 99 -6.52 -26.59 2.78
C LYS A 99 -5.58 -26.42 1.58
N VAL A 100 -4.30 -26.19 1.82
CA VAL A 100 -3.26 -26.40 0.81
C VAL A 100 -2.97 -27.89 0.83
N ALA A 101 -3.16 -28.55 -0.28
CA ALA A 101 -3.05 -30.00 -0.42
C ALA A 101 -2.02 -30.35 -1.49
N VAL A 102 -1.07 -31.21 -1.15
CA VAL A 102 -0.16 -31.85 -2.10
C VAL A 102 -0.49 -33.34 -2.13
N ARG A 103 -1.01 -33.80 -3.27
CA ARG A 103 -1.18 -35.23 -3.55
C ARG A 103 0.12 -35.75 -4.15
N LEU A 104 0.59 -36.87 -3.65
CA LEU A 104 1.75 -37.61 -4.15
C LEU A 104 1.32 -39.02 -4.51
N SER A 105 1.84 -39.59 -5.58
CA SER A 105 1.65 -41.00 -5.87
C SER A 105 2.95 -41.66 -6.33
N GLY A 106 3.11 -42.92 -5.96
CA GLY A 106 4.30 -43.70 -6.25
C GLY A 106 4.47 -44.93 -5.37
N SER A 107 5.59 -45.61 -5.53
CA SER A 107 5.99 -46.77 -4.72
C SER A 107 7.45 -46.66 -4.29
N GLY A 108 7.85 -47.39 -3.27
CA GLY A 108 9.18 -47.29 -2.67
C GLY A 108 9.34 -46.02 -1.86
N ARG A 109 10.48 -45.36 -1.99
CA ARG A 109 10.76 -44.11 -1.23
C ARG A 109 10.15 -42.92 -1.96
N ILE A 110 9.37 -42.12 -1.24
CA ILE A 110 8.74 -40.87 -1.70
C ILE A 110 9.15 -39.79 -0.71
N ASN A 111 9.71 -38.71 -1.23
CA ASN A 111 10.17 -37.57 -0.44
C ASN A 111 9.41 -36.31 -0.84
N LEU A 112 9.03 -35.52 0.15
CA LEU A 112 8.44 -34.20 -0.02
C LEU A 112 9.20 -33.19 0.81
N SER A 113 9.57 -32.07 0.23
CA SER A 113 10.03 -30.88 0.95
C SER A 113 9.09 -29.72 0.71
N VAL A 114 8.72 -29.04 1.79
CA VAL A 114 7.91 -27.82 1.76
C VAL A 114 8.69 -26.72 2.46
N ARG A 115 9.03 -25.66 1.72
CA ARG A 115 9.69 -24.49 2.29
C ARG A 115 8.67 -23.36 2.45
N ILE A 116 8.62 -22.78 3.64
CA ILE A 116 7.76 -21.65 4.02
C ILE A 116 8.69 -20.50 4.37
N ALA A 117 8.63 -19.41 3.61
CA ALA A 117 9.51 -18.26 3.80
C ALA A 117 8.93 -16.98 3.22
N GLU A 118 9.47 -15.83 3.64
CA GLU A 118 9.16 -14.54 3.03
C GLU A 118 9.60 -14.49 1.56
N PHE A 119 10.76 -15.08 1.25
CA PHE A 119 11.30 -15.13 -0.11
C PHE A 119 11.05 -16.50 -0.73
N GLY A 120 10.63 -16.51 -2.00
CA GLY A 120 10.53 -17.71 -2.80
C GLY A 120 11.92 -18.30 -3.10
N GLY A 121 11.94 -19.59 -3.38
CA GLY A 121 13.13 -20.36 -3.72
C GLY A 121 12.82 -21.85 -3.53
N SER A 122 13.53 -22.73 -4.23
CA SER A 122 13.32 -24.17 -4.13
C SER A 122 13.68 -24.68 -2.74
N PRO A 123 12.88 -25.59 -2.17
CA PRO A 123 13.24 -26.25 -0.92
C PRO A 123 14.42 -27.22 -1.13
N SER A 124 15.22 -27.42 -0.07
CA SER A 124 16.25 -28.45 -0.08
C SER A 124 15.62 -29.84 -0.06
N MET A 125 16.15 -30.73 -0.90
CA MET A 125 15.79 -32.16 -0.94
C MET A 125 16.76 -33.05 -0.16
N GLN A 126 17.66 -32.47 0.67
CA GLN A 126 18.58 -33.24 1.51
C GLN A 126 17.82 -34.09 2.53
N SER A 127 18.34 -35.30 2.79
CA SER A 127 17.77 -36.18 3.81
C SER A 127 17.84 -35.55 5.19
N ILE A 128 16.84 -35.87 6.02
CA ILE A 128 16.77 -35.45 7.43
C ILE A 128 18.03 -35.83 8.20
N ASP A 129 18.66 -36.98 7.90
CA ASP A 129 19.87 -37.46 8.55
C ASP A 129 21.09 -36.56 8.27
N SER A 130 21.07 -35.78 7.22
CA SER A 130 22.16 -34.86 6.85
C SER A 130 22.02 -33.46 7.45
N TRP A 131 20.94 -33.20 8.17
CA TRP A 131 20.70 -31.88 8.76
C TRP A 131 21.60 -31.59 9.92
N THR A 132 22.17 -30.40 9.92
CA THR A 132 22.95 -29.88 11.04
C THR A 132 22.17 -28.80 11.76
N ALA A 133 22.49 -28.51 13.00
CA ALA A 133 21.85 -27.44 13.75
C ALA A 133 21.97 -26.10 12.99
N PRO A 134 20.89 -25.31 12.87
CA PRO A 134 20.93 -24.04 12.19
C PRO A 134 21.91 -23.10 12.88
N GLN A 135 22.82 -22.51 12.11
CA GLN A 135 23.79 -21.54 12.59
C GLN A 135 23.27 -20.13 12.31
N LYS A 136 23.25 -19.28 13.34
CA LYS A 136 23.02 -17.85 13.14
C LYS A 136 24.31 -17.23 12.63
N THR A 137 24.40 -17.02 11.33
CA THR A 137 25.49 -16.24 10.73
C THR A 137 25.18 -14.76 10.88
N GLN A 138 26.20 -13.92 11.07
CA GLN A 138 26.03 -12.47 10.89
C GLN A 138 25.69 -12.25 9.42
N VAL A 139 24.44 -11.95 9.14
CA VAL A 139 24.02 -11.51 7.82
C VAL A 139 24.31 -10.03 7.74
N THR A 140 25.17 -9.63 6.82
CA THR A 140 25.07 -8.30 6.22
C THR A 140 23.67 -8.27 5.63
N GLU A 141 22.73 -7.53 6.22
CA GLU A 141 21.43 -7.33 5.61
C GLU A 141 21.71 -6.71 4.24
N ASN A 142 21.52 -7.49 3.18
CA ASN A 142 21.42 -6.93 1.86
C ASN A 142 20.19 -6.04 1.91
N ASN A 143 20.38 -4.74 1.89
CA ASN A 143 19.33 -3.73 1.78
C ASN A 143 18.71 -3.77 0.36
N GLU A 144 18.42 -4.97 -0.13
CA GLU A 144 17.77 -5.17 -1.42
C GLU A 144 16.33 -4.64 -1.32
N ASN A 145 16.03 -3.64 -2.12
CA ASN A 145 14.68 -3.07 -2.19
C ASN A 145 13.80 -3.89 -3.12
N TYR A 146 13.10 -4.89 -2.58
CA TYR A 146 12.12 -5.70 -3.31
C TYR A 146 10.80 -4.97 -3.59
N GLY A 147 10.73 -3.65 -3.40
CA GLY A 147 9.56 -2.86 -3.78
C GLY A 147 9.30 -2.85 -5.28
N PHE A 148 8.12 -2.40 -5.67
CA PHE A 148 7.76 -2.19 -7.07
C PHE A 148 6.82 -0.99 -7.20
N THR A 149 6.80 -0.41 -8.39
CA THR A 149 5.85 0.62 -8.79
C THR A 149 4.85 0.05 -9.78
N VAL A 150 3.65 0.63 -9.78
CA VAL A 150 2.57 0.32 -10.73
C VAL A 150 2.40 1.52 -11.65
N SER A 151 2.33 1.26 -12.96
CA SER A 151 2.04 2.25 -13.98
C SER A 151 0.77 1.87 -14.72
N MET A 152 -0.17 2.81 -14.84
CA MET A 152 -1.39 2.65 -15.64
C MET A 152 -1.80 3.97 -16.26
N GLN A 153 -2.66 3.93 -17.28
CA GLN A 153 -3.08 5.13 -17.98
C GLN A 153 -3.71 6.15 -17.02
N GLY A 154 -3.18 7.35 -17.00
CA GLY A 154 -3.64 8.45 -16.15
C GLY A 154 -3.07 8.44 -14.73
N ILE A 155 -2.23 7.46 -14.37
CA ILE A 155 -1.57 7.34 -13.07
C ILE A 155 -0.07 7.22 -13.30
N ALA A 156 0.70 8.16 -12.76
CA ALA A 156 2.16 8.08 -12.80
C ALA A 156 2.68 6.89 -11.98
N ASP A 157 3.88 6.41 -12.33
CA ASP A 157 4.56 5.32 -11.60
C ASP A 157 4.63 5.61 -10.11
N ARG A 158 4.00 4.75 -9.31
CA ARG A 158 4.02 4.83 -7.85
C ARG A 158 3.89 3.46 -7.19
N GLU A 159 4.29 3.38 -5.93
CA GLU A 159 4.02 2.23 -5.09
C GLU A 159 2.53 2.15 -4.77
N LEU A 160 1.89 1.05 -5.12
CA LEU A 160 0.49 0.79 -4.82
C LEU A 160 0.36 -0.59 -4.17
N SER A 161 -0.52 -0.70 -3.20
CA SER A 161 -0.90 -1.97 -2.57
C SER A 161 -2.14 -2.62 -3.21
N TYR A 162 -2.74 -1.97 -4.21
CA TYR A 162 -3.90 -2.44 -4.97
C TYR A 162 -3.91 -1.81 -6.38
N VAL A 163 -4.66 -2.40 -7.30
CA VAL A 163 -4.95 -1.82 -8.62
C VAL A 163 -6.31 -1.13 -8.58
N PRO A 164 -6.40 0.19 -8.75
CA PRO A 164 -7.69 0.87 -8.79
C PRO A 164 -8.49 0.44 -10.02
N VAL A 165 -9.79 0.17 -9.82
CA VAL A 165 -10.74 -0.18 -10.88
C VAL A 165 -11.62 1.03 -11.17
N ILE A 166 -11.41 1.65 -12.33
CA ILE A 166 -12.18 2.83 -12.77
C ILE A 166 -13.51 2.41 -13.41
N ASP A 167 -13.49 1.29 -14.15
CA ASP A 167 -14.65 0.69 -14.80
C ASP A 167 -14.68 -0.80 -14.48
N SER A 168 -15.67 -1.24 -13.72
CA SER A 168 -15.81 -2.63 -13.30
C SER A 168 -16.21 -3.60 -14.43
N SER A 169 -16.54 -3.08 -15.61
CA SER A 169 -16.83 -3.91 -16.79
C SER A 169 -15.57 -4.34 -17.54
N VAL A 170 -14.40 -3.76 -17.22
CA VAL A 170 -13.14 -4.01 -17.91
C VAL A 170 -12.00 -4.21 -16.90
N LEU A 171 -11.21 -5.26 -17.11
CA LEU A 171 -10.00 -5.45 -16.31
C LEU A 171 -8.98 -4.33 -16.58
N PRO A 172 -8.48 -3.62 -15.52
CA PRO A 172 -7.52 -2.56 -15.67
C PRO A 172 -6.24 -3.01 -16.38
N GLN A 173 -5.76 -2.22 -17.32
CA GLN A 173 -4.46 -2.41 -17.95
C GLN A 173 -3.40 -1.63 -17.18
N PHE A 174 -2.38 -2.32 -16.71
CA PHE A 174 -1.27 -1.74 -15.95
C PHE A 174 0.00 -2.54 -16.14
N SER A 175 1.12 -1.98 -15.77
CA SER A 175 2.42 -2.65 -15.72
C SER A 175 3.08 -2.45 -14.36
N VAL A 176 4.09 -3.25 -14.06
CA VAL A 176 4.87 -3.16 -12.83
C VAL A 176 6.34 -3.05 -13.16
N LYS A 177 7.08 -2.32 -12.32
CA LYS A 177 8.53 -2.16 -12.42
C LYS A 177 9.15 -2.30 -11.04
N ALA A 178 10.22 -3.09 -10.90
CA ALA A 178 10.96 -3.20 -9.64
C ALA A 178 11.57 -1.86 -9.23
N SER A 179 11.53 -1.55 -7.94
CA SER A 179 12.11 -0.32 -7.36
C SER A 179 13.61 -0.45 -7.09
N GLY A 180 14.12 -1.68 -6.86
CA GLY A 180 15.54 -1.93 -6.60
C GLY A 180 16.39 -1.90 -7.88
N GLU A 181 17.59 -1.37 -7.77
CA GLU A 181 18.56 -1.33 -8.90
C GLU A 181 18.94 -2.74 -9.36
N GLY A 182 18.89 -2.98 -10.66
CA GLY A 182 19.18 -4.28 -11.28
C GLY A 182 18.12 -5.36 -11.02
N MET A 183 17.09 -5.08 -10.24
CA MET A 183 15.99 -6.00 -9.97
C MET A 183 14.99 -6.04 -11.13
N THR A 184 14.23 -7.12 -11.21
CA THR A 184 13.16 -7.29 -12.21
C THR A 184 11.84 -7.64 -11.54
N ALA A 185 10.74 -7.10 -12.06
CA ALA A 185 9.40 -7.44 -11.62
C ALA A 185 8.65 -8.21 -12.72
N GLU A 186 7.96 -9.27 -12.33
CA GLU A 186 7.07 -10.06 -13.17
C GLU A 186 5.65 -9.91 -12.65
N LEU A 187 4.71 -9.55 -13.54
CA LEU A 187 3.30 -9.45 -13.22
C LEU A 187 2.57 -10.71 -13.64
N ILE A 188 2.00 -11.42 -12.69
CA ILE A 188 1.08 -12.53 -12.90
C ILE A 188 -0.33 -11.96 -12.77
N ARG A 189 -0.97 -11.75 -13.94
CA ARG A 189 -2.29 -11.11 -14.00
C ARG A 189 -3.39 -12.04 -13.57
N SER A 190 -4.34 -11.48 -12.83
CA SER A 190 -5.63 -12.11 -12.62
C SER A 190 -6.54 -11.87 -13.84
N ASP A 191 -7.36 -12.83 -14.15
CA ASP A 191 -8.43 -12.77 -15.16
C ASP A 191 -9.80 -12.36 -14.60
N SER A 192 -9.86 -12.04 -13.30
CA SER A 192 -11.08 -11.65 -12.58
C SER A 192 -10.81 -10.54 -11.59
N LEU A 193 -11.77 -9.62 -11.40
CA LEU A 193 -11.70 -8.59 -10.35
C LEU A 193 -11.80 -9.16 -8.92
N GLU A 194 -12.28 -10.39 -8.77
CA GLU A 194 -12.43 -11.07 -7.48
C GLU A 194 -11.13 -11.73 -6.99
N THR A 195 -10.18 -11.95 -7.89
CA THR A 195 -8.87 -12.53 -7.58
C THR A 195 -7.77 -11.48 -7.69
N ALA A 196 -6.76 -11.59 -6.85
CA ALA A 196 -5.66 -10.63 -6.85
C ALA A 196 -4.63 -10.96 -7.96
N ASN A 197 -4.02 -9.91 -8.51
CA ASN A 197 -2.78 -10.05 -9.26
C ASN A 197 -1.63 -10.37 -8.31
N LEU A 198 -0.56 -10.94 -8.85
CA LEU A 198 0.66 -11.16 -8.10
C LEU A 198 1.82 -10.46 -8.78
N VAL A 199 2.69 -9.88 -7.98
CA VAL A 199 3.95 -9.29 -8.45
C VAL A 199 5.10 -10.06 -7.84
N ARG A 200 5.92 -10.67 -8.69
CA ARG A 200 7.13 -11.38 -8.30
C ARG A 200 8.32 -10.48 -8.59
N VAL A 201 8.99 -10.00 -7.55
CA VAL A 201 10.18 -9.15 -7.67
C VAL A 201 11.41 -9.99 -7.40
N TYR A 202 12.27 -10.12 -8.39
CA TYR A 202 13.52 -10.87 -8.34
C TYR A 202 14.69 -9.97 -7.99
N ASN A 203 15.66 -10.51 -7.23
CA ASN A 203 16.97 -9.92 -7.12
C ASN A 203 17.74 -9.99 -8.47
N THR A 204 18.89 -9.31 -8.52
CA THR A 204 19.66 -9.11 -9.76
C THR A 204 20.04 -10.40 -10.48
N ASP A 205 20.39 -11.46 -9.75
CA ASP A 205 20.78 -12.77 -10.32
C ASP A 205 19.60 -13.76 -10.44
N LYS A 206 18.40 -13.32 -10.07
CA LYS A 206 17.16 -14.12 -10.04
C LYS A 206 17.19 -15.38 -9.17
N SER A 207 18.16 -15.47 -8.27
CA SER A 207 18.25 -16.60 -7.31
C SER A 207 17.20 -16.56 -6.22
N ARG A 208 16.63 -15.37 -5.95
CA ARG A 208 15.60 -15.13 -4.95
C ARG A 208 14.52 -14.18 -5.49
N TYR A 209 13.32 -14.34 -4.99
CA TYR A 209 12.23 -13.41 -5.31
C TYR A 209 11.32 -13.18 -4.09
N LYS A 210 10.65 -12.06 -4.09
CA LYS A 210 9.55 -11.76 -3.17
C LYS A 210 8.24 -11.69 -3.94
N LEU A 211 7.19 -12.31 -3.39
CA LEU A 211 5.85 -12.26 -3.95
C LEU A 211 5.00 -11.23 -3.20
N PHE A 212 4.29 -10.42 -3.97
CA PHE A 212 3.34 -9.45 -3.47
C PHE A 212 1.97 -9.76 -4.05
N VAL A 213 0.95 -9.67 -3.21
CA VAL A 213 -0.45 -9.75 -3.62
C VAL A 213 -0.93 -8.35 -3.94
N LEU A 214 -1.42 -8.14 -5.17
CA LEU A 214 -1.89 -6.85 -5.67
C LEU A 214 -3.37 -6.99 -6.06
N PRO A 215 -4.30 -6.83 -5.10
CA PRO A 215 -5.73 -6.97 -5.35
C PRO A 215 -6.26 -5.86 -6.24
N TYR A 216 -7.38 -6.10 -6.90
CA TYR A 216 -8.18 -5.03 -7.47
C TYR A 216 -8.98 -4.34 -6.36
N ASN A 217 -9.09 -3.03 -6.44
CA ASN A 217 -9.95 -2.25 -5.58
C ASN A 217 -11.10 -1.66 -6.39
N THR A 218 -12.27 -2.29 -6.30
CA THR A 218 -13.49 -1.89 -7.01
C THR A 218 -14.25 -0.78 -6.31
N THR A 219 -13.90 -0.47 -5.05
CA THR A 219 -14.53 0.63 -4.30
C THR A 219 -13.92 1.98 -4.63
N VAL A 220 -12.85 2.02 -5.42
CA VAL A 220 -12.11 3.23 -5.76
C VAL A 220 -12.57 3.79 -7.11
N GLY A 221 -13.85 4.09 -7.23
CA GLY A 221 -14.39 4.92 -8.30
C GLY A 221 -14.30 6.41 -8.02
N ILE A 222 -13.76 6.85 -6.89
CA ILE A 222 -13.69 8.26 -6.50
C ILE A 222 -12.21 8.64 -6.39
N LYS A 223 -11.75 9.38 -7.40
CA LYS A 223 -10.51 10.14 -7.35
C LYS A 223 -10.68 11.22 -6.29
N GLU A 224 -10.27 10.95 -5.06
CA GLU A 224 -10.24 11.96 -4.02
C GLU A 224 -8.98 12.79 -4.20
N ILE A 225 -9.17 14.10 -4.36
CA ILE A 225 -8.07 15.05 -4.37
C ILE A 225 -7.77 15.40 -2.93
N VAL A 226 -6.67 14.86 -2.40
CA VAL A 226 -6.15 15.21 -1.09
C VAL A 226 -5.13 16.32 -1.26
N TYR A 227 -5.13 17.27 -0.34
CA TYR A 227 -4.19 18.39 -0.33
C TYR A 227 -3.20 18.18 0.81
N ASP A 228 -1.92 17.94 0.46
CA ASP A 228 -0.84 17.97 1.43
C ASP A 228 -0.52 19.43 1.77
N GLU A 229 -0.36 19.73 3.05
CA GLU A 229 0.08 21.04 3.51
C GLU A 229 1.54 21.27 3.16
N VAL A 230 1.84 22.44 2.59
CA VAL A 230 3.21 22.93 2.39
C VAL A 230 3.54 23.84 3.56
N PRO A 231 4.53 23.48 4.41
CA PRO A 231 4.85 24.24 5.61
C PRO A 231 5.21 25.70 5.30
N ILE A 232 4.61 26.64 6.04
CA ILE A 232 4.91 28.06 6.06
C ILE A 232 5.95 28.27 7.17
N ALA A 233 7.09 28.86 6.82
CA ALA A 233 8.22 29.09 7.75
C ALA A 233 8.08 30.39 8.52
N ASP A 234 7.49 31.42 7.90
CA ASP A 234 7.31 32.75 8.50
C ASP A 234 6.15 33.49 7.82
N TYR A 235 5.62 34.51 8.45
CA TYR A 235 4.58 35.35 7.90
C TYR A 235 4.68 36.78 8.33
N SER A 236 4.09 37.71 7.60
CA SER A 236 3.88 39.09 8.02
C SER A 236 2.54 39.61 7.54
N VAL A 237 1.91 40.50 8.28
CA VAL A 237 0.62 41.12 7.93
C VAL A 237 0.79 42.65 7.87
N SER A 238 0.00 43.31 7.02
CA SER A 238 0.05 44.78 6.85
C SER A 238 -0.55 45.51 8.05
N SER A 239 -1.48 44.89 8.78
CA SER A 239 -2.13 45.50 9.94
C SER A 239 -2.70 44.47 10.90
N GLU A 240 -2.75 44.85 12.19
CA GLU A 240 -3.43 44.11 13.27
C GLU A 240 -4.24 45.11 14.10
N PRO A 241 -5.38 45.60 13.58
CA PRO A 241 -6.14 46.68 14.21
C PRO A 241 -6.82 46.27 15.52
N GLU A 242 -6.98 44.97 15.76
CA GLU A 242 -7.63 44.41 16.94
C GLU A 242 -6.68 43.45 17.65
N SER A 243 -6.40 43.66 18.92
CA SER A 243 -5.41 42.90 19.70
C SER A 243 -5.72 41.41 19.88
N ALA A 244 -7.02 41.00 19.70
CA ALA A 244 -7.45 39.62 19.74
C ALA A 244 -7.48 38.94 18.37
N ASN A 245 -7.39 39.70 17.27
CA ASN A 245 -7.56 39.22 15.90
C ASN A 245 -6.30 39.41 15.06
N ILE A 246 -5.20 38.84 15.54
CA ILE A 246 -3.85 39.00 15.02
C ILE A 246 -3.50 37.98 13.94
N GLY A 247 -2.43 38.21 13.18
CA GLY A 247 -1.97 37.35 12.08
C GLY A 247 -1.63 35.92 12.52
N ALA A 248 -1.13 35.74 13.76
CA ALA A 248 -0.82 34.42 14.31
C ALA A 248 -2.02 33.48 14.35
N ASN A 249 -3.22 34.00 14.49
CA ASN A 249 -4.45 33.23 14.55
C ASN A 249 -4.76 32.47 13.23
N MET A 250 -4.09 32.79 12.13
CA MET A 250 -4.24 32.05 10.86
C MET A 250 -3.50 30.69 10.87
N PHE A 251 -2.80 30.34 11.95
CA PHE A 251 -1.93 29.15 12.05
C PHE A 251 -2.07 28.39 13.36
N ASP A 252 -3.05 28.74 14.21
CA ASP A 252 -3.19 28.16 15.55
C ASP A 252 -4.02 26.88 15.55
N GLY A 253 -4.68 26.54 14.42
CA GLY A 253 -5.56 25.37 14.29
C GLY A 253 -6.90 25.56 14.96
N ASP A 254 -7.25 26.79 15.39
CA ASP A 254 -8.48 27.10 16.09
C ASP A 254 -9.40 27.98 15.22
N PHE A 255 -10.44 27.37 14.65
CA PHE A 255 -11.44 28.07 13.84
C PHE A 255 -12.31 29.06 14.65
N SER A 256 -12.11 29.22 15.95
CA SER A 256 -12.75 30.26 16.75
C SER A 256 -11.98 31.57 16.78
N THR A 257 -10.72 31.56 16.38
CA THR A 257 -9.83 32.74 16.28
C THR A 257 -9.71 33.20 14.84
N ARG A 258 -9.15 34.40 14.59
CA ARG A 258 -8.97 34.95 13.23
C ARG A 258 -7.98 36.08 13.17
N TRP A 259 -7.44 36.35 11.99
CA TRP A 259 -6.89 37.64 11.62
C TRP A 259 -7.99 38.53 10.99
N THR A 260 -8.07 39.81 11.39
CA THR A 260 -9.05 40.75 10.90
C THR A 260 -8.38 41.97 10.29
N THR A 261 -8.87 42.42 9.12
CA THR A 261 -8.52 43.72 8.53
C THR A 261 -9.71 44.69 8.64
N LEU A 262 -9.44 46.01 8.63
CA LEU A 262 -10.49 47.02 8.60
C LEU A 262 -10.65 47.71 7.25
N ASN A 263 -9.72 47.46 6.30
CA ASN A 263 -9.70 48.08 4.96
C ASN A 263 -9.51 47.03 3.87
N THR A 264 -9.93 47.36 2.67
CA THR A 264 -9.52 46.61 1.48
C THR A 264 -8.07 46.90 1.12
N GLY A 265 -7.39 45.93 0.49
CA GLY A 265 -5.99 46.03 0.09
C GLY A 265 -4.99 45.65 1.19
N GLU A 266 -5.47 45.36 2.39
CA GLU A 266 -4.62 44.81 3.46
C GLU A 266 -4.08 43.43 3.06
N THR A 267 -2.84 43.16 3.48
CA THR A 267 -2.11 41.96 3.00
C THR A 267 -1.60 41.09 4.10
N ALA A 268 -1.53 39.80 3.83
CA ALA A 268 -0.74 38.82 4.55
C ALA A 268 0.29 38.20 3.59
N ILE A 269 1.56 38.15 3.96
CA ILE A 269 2.64 37.54 3.20
C ILE A 269 3.14 36.33 3.96
N PHE A 270 3.24 35.20 3.28
CA PHE A 270 3.67 33.93 3.82
C PHE A 270 4.97 33.51 3.15
N ASP A 271 6.02 33.19 3.94
CA ASP A 271 7.31 32.69 3.48
C ASP A 271 7.35 31.16 3.64
N LEU A 272 7.55 30.42 2.57
CA LEU A 272 7.70 28.97 2.58
C LEU A 272 9.12 28.51 2.94
N GLY A 273 10.03 29.45 3.25
CA GLY A 273 11.44 29.19 3.58
C GLY A 273 12.33 28.94 2.37
N ALA A 274 11.79 28.39 1.31
CA ALA A 274 12.44 28.15 0.01
C ALA A 274 11.39 28.11 -1.09
N SER A 275 11.82 28.18 -2.37
CA SER A 275 10.91 27.95 -3.51
C SER A 275 10.37 26.55 -3.47
N LYS A 276 9.05 26.42 -3.52
CA LYS A 276 8.30 25.16 -3.51
C LYS A 276 7.22 25.18 -4.58
N ASP A 277 6.91 24.00 -5.10
CA ASP A 277 5.75 23.81 -5.96
C ASP A 277 4.50 23.77 -5.09
N ILE A 278 3.50 24.60 -5.42
CA ILE A 278 2.18 24.63 -4.80
C ILE A 278 1.09 24.53 -5.85
N ASP A 279 -0.02 23.91 -5.49
CA ASP A 279 -1.20 23.76 -6.35
C ASP A 279 -2.39 24.63 -5.88
N GLY A 280 -2.18 25.45 -4.87
CA GLY A 280 -3.15 26.38 -4.34
C GLY A 280 -2.94 26.75 -2.88
N ILE A 281 -3.98 27.31 -2.31
CA ILE A 281 -4.13 27.59 -0.89
C ILE A 281 -5.41 26.96 -0.34
N ALA A 282 -5.43 26.67 0.95
CA ALA A 282 -6.64 26.38 1.70
C ALA A 282 -6.82 27.45 2.77
N ALA A 283 -8.01 28.06 2.84
CA ALA A 283 -8.29 29.12 3.79
C ALA A 283 -9.70 28.99 4.37
N GLY A 284 -9.81 29.23 5.67
CA GLY A 284 -11.06 29.36 6.39
C GLY A 284 -11.44 30.82 6.63
N PHE A 285 -12.73 31.15 6.60
CA PHE A 285 -13.20 32.51 6.76
C PHE A 285 -14.33 32.60 7.80
N TRP A 286 -14.31 33.69 8.56
CA TRP A 286 -15.33 33.97 9.60
C TRP A 286 -16.74 34.14 9.01
N LYS A 287 -17.72 33.45 9.56
CA LYS A 287 -19.12 33.46 9.08
C LYS A 287 -19.22 33.14 7.59
N SER A 288 -18.42 32.20 7.11
CA SER A 288 -18.41 31.79 5.71
C SER A 288 -19.68 31.05 5.28
N ASP A 289 -20.55 30.69 6.19
CA ASP A 289 -21.90 30.21 5.97
C ASP A 289 -22.85 31.30 5.39
N THR A 290 -22.56 32.58 5.72
CA THR A 290 -23.39 33.75 5.34
C THR A 290 -22.65 34.82 4.56
N ARG A 291 -21.32 34.76 4.50
CA ARG A 291 -20.47 35.78 3.84
C ARG A 291 -19.55 35.14 2.80
N ARG A 292 -19.39 35.82 1.68
CA ARG A 292 -18.38 35.51 0.65
C ARG A 292 -17.25 36.51 0.75
N TYR A 293 -16.01 36.02 0.83
CA TYR A 293 -14.81 36.82 0.90
C TYR A 293 -14.15 36.89 -0.49
N SER A 294 -13.79 38.11 -0.92
CA SER A 294 -13.06 38.33 -2.16
C SER A 294 -11.62 38.69 -1.85
N PHE A 295 -10.68 38.14 -2.60
CA PHE A 295 -9.25 38.37 -2.41
C PHE A 295 -8.43 38.03 -3.66
N ASP A 296 -7.21 38.57 -3.75
CA ASP A 296 -6.21 38.14 -4.72
C ASP A 296 -5.10 37.36 -4.04
N ILE A 297 -4.55 36.40 -4.80
CA ILE A 297 -3.31 35.73 -4.44
C ILE A 297 -2.23 36.12 -5.44
N LEU A 298 -1.09 36.57 -4.89
CA LEU A 298 0.11 36.84 -5.65
C LEU A 298 1.22 35.90 -5.15
N THR A 299 2.15 35.56 -6.03
CA THR A 299 3.31 34.73 -5.71
C THR A 299 4.59 35.41 -6.10
N SER A 300 5.69 35.13 -5.39
CA SER A 300 7.00 35.68 -5.65
C SER A 300 8.11 34.69 -5.29
N ALA A 301 9.21 34.74 -6.03
CA ALA A 301 10.43 33.99 -5.69
C ALA A 301 11.33 34.76 -4.70
N ASP A 302 11.28 36.10 -4.71
CA ASP A 302 12.20 36.97 -4.02
C ASP A 302 11.56 37.93 -2.98
N GLY A 303 10.23 37.92 -2.87
CA GLY A 303 9.45 38.78 -1.98
C GLY A 303 9.29 40.23 -2.46
N THR A 304 9.86 40.60 -3.63
CA THR A 304 9.80 41.92 -4.22
C THR A 304 9.05 41.99 -5.54
N ASN A 305 9.30 41.03 -6.40
CA ASN A 305 8.65 40.91 -7.69
C ASN A 305 7.45 39.96 -7.59
N TRP A 306 6.23 40.46 -7.76
CA TRP A 306 4.99 39.73 -7.53
C TRP A 306 4.24 39.46 -8.83
N ALA A 307 3.83 38.22 -9.03
CA ALA A 307 2.95 37.78 -10.10
C ALA A 307 1.58 37.41 -9.53
N THR A 308 0.50 37.82 -10.19
CA THR A 308 -0.87 37.43 -9.79
C THR A 308 -1.09 35.95 -10.12
N ALA A 309 -1.36 35.15 -9.09
CA ALA A 309 -1.74 33.74 -9.23
C ALA A 309 -3.24 33.58 -9.51
N GLY A 310 -4.07 34.48 -8.96
CA GLY A 310 -5.49 34.49 -9.21
C GLY A 310 -6.27 35.49 -8.35
N SER A 311 -7.52 35.77 -8.78
CA SER A 311 -8.54 36.48 -8.01
C SER A 311 -9.62 35.49 -7.62
N PHE A 312 -9.99 35.44 -6.35
CA PHE A 312 -10.87 34.42 -5.80
C PHE A 312 -12.02 35.02 -5.02
N GLN A 313 -13.08 34.23 -4.91
CA GLN A 313 -14.17 34.48 -3.98
C GLN A 313 -14.51 33.20 -3.25
N SER A 314 -14.68 33.26 -1.92
CA SER A 314 -15.07 32.11 -1.13
C SER A 314 -16.50 31.64 -1.45
N GLY A 315 -16.77 30.35 -1.29
CA GLY A 315 -18.10 29.80 -1.29
C GLY A 315 -18.89 30.22 -0.04
N LEU A 316 -20.17 29.89 0.03
CA LEU A 316 -20.90 29.81 1.28
C LEU A 316 -20.77 28.36 1.79
N SER A 317 -20.09 28.19 2.93
CA SER A 317 -19.89 26.89 3.57
C SER A 317 -19.75 27.09 5.07
N PRO A 318 -19.90 26.06 5.90
CA PRO A 318 -19.50 26.12 7.31
C PRO A 318 -18.06 26.63 7.46
N GLU A 319 -17.72 27.12 8.65
CA GLU A 319 -16.35 27.56 8.99
C GLU A 319 -15.39 26.38 8.92
N ASP A 320 -14.79 26.20 7.75
CA ASP A 320 -13.86 25.12 7.41
C ASP A 320 -12.95 25.58 6.26
N TYR A 321 -11.94 24.79 5.93
CA TYR A 321 -11.07 25.08 4.80
C TYR A 321 -11.81 25.02 3.46
N GLN A 322 -11.62 26.06 2.66
CA GLN A 322 -11.97 26.09 1.25
C GLN A 322 -10.68 26.14 0.43
N VAL A 323 -10.58 25.34 -0.62
CA VAL A 323 -9.39 25.24 -1.47
C VAL A 323 -9.53 26.14 -2.69
N PHE A 324 -8.51 26.97 -2.94
CA PHE A 324 -8.41 27.89 -4.07
C PHE A 324 -7.23 27.47 -4.93
N LYS A 325 -7.51 26.95 -6.13
CA LYS A 325 -6.55 26.26 -6.99
C LYS A 325 -5.80 27.21 -7.91
N PHE A 326 -4.49 27.12 -7.92
CA PHE A 326 -3.58 27.71 -8.90
C PHE A 326 -2.27 26.91 -8.83
N ARG A 327 -1.38 27.08 -9.81
CA ARG A 327 -0.06 26.45 -9.79
C ARG A 327 1.02 27.51 -9.80
N ALA A 328 2.00 27.36 -8.91
CA ALA A 328 3.17 28.22 -8.86
C ALA A 328 4.37 27.48 -8.29
N ASN A 329 5.56 27.82 -8.75
CA ASN A 329 6.82 27.57 -8.04
C ASN A 329 7.25 28.88 -7.42
N CYS A 330 7.15 29.00 -6.09
CA CYS A 330 7.38 30.27 -5.39
C CYS A 330 7.88 30.03 -3.97
N ARG A 331 8.57 31.02 -3.41
CA ARG A 331 8.92 31.08 -1.99
C ARG A 331 7.89 31.87 -1.19
N TYR A 332 7.29 32.91 -1.78
CA TYR A 332 6.38 33.79 -1.07
C TYR A 332 4.98 33.75 -1.70
N ILE A 333 3.96 33.74 -0.85
CA ILE A 333 2.55 33.90 -1.20
C ILE A 333 2.05 35.17 -0.53
N LYS A 334 1.31 36.00 -1.27
CA LYS A 334 0.65 37.20 -0.74
C LYS A 334 -0.85 37.09 -0.92
N PHE A 335 -1.57 37.14 0.17
CA PHE A 335 -3.01 37.35 0.22
C PHE A 335 -3.28 38.86 0.23
N VAL A 336 -4.20 39.32 -0.62
CA VAL A 336 -4.66 40.71 -0.67
C VAL A 336 -6.17 40.72 -0.45
N GLY A 337 -6.61 41.19 0.70
CA GLY A 337 -8.02 41.21 1.08
C GLY A 337 -8.83 42.28 0.31
N LYS A 338 -9.99 41.90 -0.22
CA LYS A 338 -10.92 42.81 -0.89
C LYS A 338 -12.25 42.96 -0.13
N GLY A 339 -12.33 42.44 1.10
CA GLY A 339 -13.51 42.46 1.91
C GLY A 339 -14.46 41.29 1.66
N ASN A 340 -15.68 41.41 2.15
CA ASN A 340 -16.70 40.39 2.05
C ASN A 340 -18.08 40.98 1.69
N THR A 341 -19.08 40.15 1.47
CA THR A 341 -20.43 40.58 1.06
C THR A 341 -21.15 41.48 2.09
N ALA A 342 -20.67 41.54 3.34
CA ALA A 342 -21.26 42.37 4.41
C ALA A 342 -20.50 43.66 4.67
N ASN A 343 -19.17 43.72 4.46
CA ASN A 343 -18.32 44.87 4.72
C ASN A 343 -16.95 44.75 4.02
N VAL A 344 -16.11 45.75 4.24
CA VAL A 344 -14.78 45.86 3.63
C VAL A 344 -13.71 45.00 4.32
N ASN A 345 -14.02 44.34 5.45
CA ASN A 345 -13.06 43.61 6.25
C ASN A 345 -12.78 42.23 5.65
N SER A 346 -11.53 41.81 5.71
CA SER A 346 -11.16 40.40 5.53
C SER A 346 -10.97 39.76 6.90
N ASN A 347 -11.59 38.61 7.12
CA ASN A 347 -11.49 37.86 8.38
C ASN A 347 -11.08 36.43 8.03
N VAL A 348 -9.81 36.12 8.19
CA VAL A 348 -9.23 34.80 7.88
C VAL A 348 -9.05 34.02 9.18
N LEU A 349 -9.66 32.84 9.26
CA LEU A 349 -9.54 31.95 10.43
C LEU A 349 -8.24 31.17 10.32
N GLU A 350 -8.06 30.45 9.23
CA GLU A 350 -6.92 29.59 8.96
C GLU A 350 -6.39 29.79 7.55
N PHE A 351 -5.07 29.60 7.35
CA PHE A 351 -4.44 29.68 6.04
C PHE A 351 -3.36 28.61 5.88
N ARG A 352 -3.38 27.89 4.77
CA ARG A 352 -2.39 26.88 4.40
C ARG A 352 -2.00 27.01 2.92
N ALA A 353 -0.73 26.84 2.63
CA ALA A 353 -0.29 26.53 1.28
C ALA A 353 -0.45 25.04 1.04
N VAL A 354 -0.93 24.64 -0.14
CA VAL A 354 -1.25 23.25 -0.40
C VAL A 354 -0.68 22.74 -1.72
N ARG A 355 -0.32 21.45 -1.71
CA ARG A 355 0.04 20.68 -2.88
C ARG A 355 -1.03 19.62 -3.12
N MET A 356 -1.48 19.50 -4.34
CA MET A 356 -2.49 18.52 -4.72
C MET A 356 -1.85 17.14 -4.83
N LYS A 357 -2.42 16.17 -4.15
CA LYS A 357 -2.10 14.77 -4.26
C LYS A 357 -3.36 14.01 -4.67
N GLU A 358 -3.25 13.21 -5.71
CA GLU A 358 -4.33 12.32 -6.08
C GLU A 358 -4.21 11.05 -5.24
N GLU A 359 -5.13 10.83 -4.34
CA GLU A 359 -5.28 9.55 -3.63
C GLU A 359 -6.49 8.82 -4.20
N PHE A 360 -6.32 7.53 -4.46
CA PHE A 360 -7.40 6.62 -4.80
C PHE A 360 -7.80 5.90 -3.52
N ARG A 361 -9.03 6.09 -3.11
CA ARG A 361 -9.65 5.35 -2.01
C ARG A 361 -10.66 4.35 -2.53
#